data_423f5274dadd1e32dd3dedf6ff4ef5f3
#
_entry.id   423f5274dadd1e32dd3dedf6ff4ef5f3
#
_cell.length_a   1.000
_cell.length_b   1.000
_cell.length_c   1.000
_cell.angle_alpha   90.00
_cell.angle_beta   90.00
_cell.angle_gamma   90.00
#
_symmetry.space_group_name_H-M   'P 1'
#
loop_
_entity.id
_entity.type
_entity.pdbx_description
1 polymer ?
#
loop_
_entity_poly.entity_id
_entity_poly.type
_entity_poly.pdbx_seq_one_letter_code
_entity_poly.pdbx_strand_id
1 'polypeptide(L)'
;MAEPFLSIQHVRKSFGATTVVEDFNLDVEPGEFVSFLGPSGCGKTTVLRMVAGFEEPSAGKIVVAGKDITRLKPNQRNVGMVFQAYALFPNLTVAQNIGFGLKVAGMARAEIDSRVAEMLDIIKLPQMADRYPYQLSGGQQQRIALARAIAPKPKLLLLDEPLSALDAKVRVSLREEIRSIQKKLGITTIFVTHDQEEALSISDRIAVMYGGKAEQVGTPFEIYNRPATKFVANFVGTLNVLEGTVTDAASGKVRVNTQEVSLMGKLNGSKSGDTLSLALRPEAISLGRQPGRDSSLSGEISEVHFLGSVIRVRVGIGGNTVSLDTFNSPATPPPAVGEKADISFSSSDMLVLH
;
A
#
# COMPACT_ATOMS: atom_id res chain seq x y z
N MET A 1 -3.33 -26.07 8.19
CA MET A 1 -2.72 -24.76 7.86
C MET A 1 -1.56 -24.56 8.81
N ALA A 2 -0.44 -24.02 8.34
CA ALA A 2 0.69 -23.71 9.22
C ALA A 2 0.24 -22.60 10.22
N GLU A 3 0.83 -22.60 11.41
CA GLU A 3 0.54 -21.57 12.41
C GLU A 3 1.17 -20.24 11.95
N PRO A 4 0.41 -19.11 11.94
CA PRO A 4 0.93 -17.82 11.48
C PRO A 4 2.08 -17.35 12.37
N PHE A 5 3.04 -16.64 11.79
CA PHE A 5 4.16 -16.09 12.55
C PHE A 5 3.75 -14.91 13.43
N LEU A 6 2.94 -14.00 12.91
CA LEU A 6 2.28 -12.94 13.68
C LEU A 6 0.78 -13.10 13.56
N SER A 7 0.07 -13.16 14.68
CA SER A 7 -1.39 -13.17 14.74
C SER A 7 -1.88 -12.03 15.62
N ILE A 8 -2.66 -11.15 15.04
CA ILE A 8 -3.34 -10.04 15.71
C ILE A 8 -4.82 -10.40 15.77
N GLN A 9 -5.37 -10.59 16.98
CA GLN A 9 -6.69 -11.17 17.21
C GLN A 9 -7.56 -10.19 17.97
N HIS A 10 -8.62 -9.69 17.32
CA HIS A 10 -9.63 -8.81 17.90
C HIS A 10 -9.05 -7.62 18.68
N VAL A 11 -7.95 -7.03 18.12
CA VAL A 11 -7.26 -5.95 18.81
C VAL A 11 -8.08 -4.67 18.71
N ARG A 12 -8.32 -4.08 19.88
CA ARG A 12 -8.99 -2.79 20.05
C ARG A 12 -8.09 -1.82 20.79
N LYS A 13 -8.15 -0.53 20.42
CA LYS A 13 -7.47 0.55 21.14
C LYS A 13 -8.36 1.78 21.24
N SER A 14 -8.55 2.23 22.48
CA SER A 14 -9.21 3.48 22.80
C SER A 14 -8.29 4.38 23.62
N PHE A 15 -8.35 5.68 23.35
CA PHE A 15 -7.69 6.74 24.13
C PHE A 15 -8.80 7.60 24.75
N GLY A 16 -9.03 7.44 26.03
CA GLY A 16 -10.19 8.03 26.69
C GLY A 16 -11.49 7.57 26.03
N ALA A 17 -12.30 8.51 25.57
CA ALA A 17 -13.58 8.23 24.91
C ALA A 17 -13.44 7.88 23.39
N THR A 18 -12.27 8.13 22.80
CA THR A 18 -12.06 7.95 21.36
C THR A 18 -11.51 6.55 21.06
N THR A 19 -12.23 5.75 20.30
CA THR A 19 -11.73 4.46 19.77
C THR A 19 -11.03 4.70 18.44
N VAL A 20 -9.73 4.37 18.37
CA VAL A 20 -8.88 4.53 17.18
C VAL A 20 -8.75 3.23 16.41
N VAL A 21 -8.75 2.08 17.11
CA VAL A 21 -8.79 0.75 16.51
C VAL A 21 -9.97 0.01 17.14
N GLU A 22 -10.91 -0.46 16.31
CA GLU A 22 -12.15 -1.06 16.80
C GLU A 22 -12.07 -2.58 16.93
N ASP A 23 -11.71 -3.26 15.85
CA ASP A 23 -11.57 -4.72 15.77
C ASP A 23 -10.60 -5.07 14.64
N PHE A 24 -9.32 -5.13 14.95
CA PHE A 24 -8.29 -5.40 13.95
C PHE A 24 -7.83 -6.85 14.06
N ASN A 25 -7.96 -7.58 12.94
CA ASN A 25 -7.58 -8.98 12.82
C ASN A 25 -6.62 -9.14 11.64
N LEU A 26 -5.49 -9.82 11.86
CA LEU A 26 -4.52 -10.11 10.81
C LEU A 26 -3.61 -11.27 11.21
N ASP A 27 -3.47 -12.23 10.31
CA ASP A 27 -2.45 -13.26 10.37
C ASP A 27 -1.39 -13.00 9.30
N VAL A 28 -0.11 -13.15 9.67
CA VAL A 28 1.05 -12.93 8.82
C VAL A 28 1.95 -14.16 8.87
N GLU A 29 2.32 -14.65 7.69
CA GLU A 29 3.16 -15.83 7.55
C GLU A 29 4.66 -15.52 7.80
N PRO A 30 5.49 -16.52 8.11
CA PRO A 30 6.93 -16.32 8.26
C PRO A 30 7.56 -15.77 6.98
N GLY A 31 8.35 -14.69 7.11
CA GLY A 31 9.04 -14.04 5.98
C GLY A 31 8.14 -13.22 5.06
N GLU A 32 6.86 -13.09 5.37
CA GLU A 32 5.90 -12.29 4.59
C GLU A 32 6.14 -10.78 4.79
N PHE A 33 5.90 -10.01 3.74
CA PHE A 33 5.91 -8.55 3.75
C PHE A 33 4.49 -8.03 3.63
N VAL A 34 3.93 -7.51 4.72
CA VAL A 34 2.56 -6.99 4.76
C VAL A 34 2.57 -5.49 4.94
N SER A 35 1.86 -4.76 4.05
CA SER A 35 1.67 -3.32 4.21
C SER A 35 0.33 -2.98 4.83
N PHE A 36 0.33 -2.02 5.78
CA PHE A 36 -0.86 -1.33 6.24
C PHE A 36 -1.03 -0.06 5.42
N LEU A 37 -2.07 -0.01 4.62
CA LEU A 37 -2.40 1.09 3.72
C LEU A 37 -3.71 1.74 4.13
N GLY A 38 -3.80 3.05 4.13
CA GLY A 38 -5.05 3.76 4.45
C GLY A 38 -4.83 5.25 4.70
N PRO A 39 -5.89 6.05 4.84
CA PRO A 39 -5.80 7.48 5.09
C PRO A 39 -5.16 7.79 6.44
N SER A 40 -4.75 9.02 6.63
CA SER A 40 -4.22 9.49 7.91
C SER A 40 -5.27 9.34 9.02
N GLY A 41 -4.84 8.90 10.20
CA GLY A 41 -5.71 8.74 11.36
C GLY A 41 -6.54 7.44 11.41
N CYS A 42 -6.46 6.53 10.42
CA CYS A 42 -7.24 5.28 10.43
C CYS A 42 -6.69 4.18 11.37
N GLY A 43 -5.62 4.44 12.13
CA GLY A 43 -5.10 3.51 13.15
C GLY A 43 -3.86 2.70 12.78
N LYS A 44 -3.27 2.83 11.58
CA LYS A 44 -2.08 2.08 11.11
C LYS A 44 -0.91 2.10 12.10
N THR A 45 -0.41 3.30 12.39
CA THR A 45 0.70 3.50 13.35
C THR A 45 0.33 3.03 14.76
N THR A 46 -0.95 3.14 15.16
CA THR A 46 -1.42 2.64 16.45
C THR A 46 -1.32 1.13 16.52
N VAL A 47 -1.78 0.40 15.49
CA VAL A 47 -1.62 -1.06 15.42
C VAL A 47 -0.14 -1.43 15.42
N LEU A 48 0.69 -0.77 14.62
CA LEU A 48 2.12 -1.00 14.58
C LEU A 48 2.77 -0.81 15.96
N ARG A 49 2.42 0.27 16.68
CA ARG A 49 2.91 0.55 18.04
C ARG A 49 2.44 -0.48 19.07
N MET A 50 1.23 -1.02 18.91
CA MET A 50 0.76 -2.12 19.76
C MET A 50 1.56 -3.39 19.51
N VAL A 51 1.91 -3.71 18.26
CA VAL A 51 2.81 -4.84 17.93
C VAL A 51 4.22 -4.60 18.47
N ALA A 52 4.73 -3.37 18.40
CA ALA A 52 6.04 -2.99 18.94
C ALA A 52 6.09 -2.95 20.49
N GLY A 53 4.93 -2.82 21.17
CA GLY A 53 4.81 -2.71 22.63
C GLY A 53 4.96 -1.31 23.19
N PHE A 54 4.89 -0.28 22.32
CA PHE A 54 4.82 1.12 22.77
C PHE A 54 3.42 1.54 23.18
N GLU A 55 2.41 0.80 22.73
CA GLU A 55 1.02 0.95 23.12
C GLU A 55 0.47 -0.40 23.59
N GLU A 56 -0.32 -0.40 24.64
CA GLU A 56 -1.04 -1.60 25.08
C GLU A 56 -2.44 -1.59 24.46
N PRO A 57 -2.89 -2.70 23.84
CA PRO A 57 -4.27 -2.79 23.35
C PRO A 57 -5.26 -2.74 24.50
N SER A 58 -6.41 -2.10 24.27
CA SER A 58 -7.51 -2.06 25.25
C SER A 58 -8.24 -3.41 25.33
N ALA A 59 -8.21 -4.20 24.26
CA ALA A 59 -8.73 -5.57 24.18
C ALA A 59 -8.02 -6.32 23.05
N GLY A 60 -8.18 -7.65 23.01
CA GLY A 60 -7.60 -8.52 22.01
C GLY A 60 -6.22 -9.05 22.40
N LYS A 61 -5.58 -9.72 21.44
CA LYS A 61 -4.34 -10.46 21.67
C LYS A 61 -3.38 -10.31 20.48
N ILE A 62 -2.08 -10.28 20.78
CA ILE A 62 -0.99 -10.25 19.79
C ILE A 62 -0.04 -11.41 20.09
N VAL A 63 0.11 -12.30 19.10
CA VAL A 63 0.95 -13.51 19.22
C VAL A 63 2.05 -13.44 18.14
N VAL A 64 3.30 -13.69 18.52
CA VAL A 64 4.45 -13.77 17.61
C VAL A 64 5.17 -15.09 17.85
N ALA A 65 5.32 -15.90 16.80
CA ALA A 65 5.93 -17.22 16.83
C ALA A 65 5.35 -18.10 17.97
N GLY A 66 4.02 -18.14 18.08
CA GLY A 66 3.28 -18.90 19.10
C GLY A 66 3.30 -18.29 20.52
N LYS A 67 4.07 -17.21 20.74
CA LYS A 67 4.17 -16.54 22.05
C LYS A 67 3.26 -15.33 22.14
N ASP A 68 2.43 -15.25 23.17
CA ASP A 68 1.66 -14.06 23.50
C ASP A 68 2.59 -12.93 23.95
N ILE A 69 2.60 -11.82 23.20
CA ILE A 69 3.42 -10.64 23.46
C ILE A 69 2.58 -9.42 23.88
N THR A 70 1.27 -9.58 24.05
CA THR A 70 0.31 -8.48 24.24
C THR A 70 0.76 -7.49 25.32
N ARG A 71 1.23 -7.99 26.46
CA ARG A 71 1.65 -7.19 27.63
C ARG A 71 3.17 -7.07 27.79
N LEU A 72 3.96 -7.61 26.86
CA LEU A 72 5.42 -7.50 26.93
C LEU A 72 5.87 -6.08 26.59
N LYS A 73 6.88 -5.60 27.32
CA LYS A 73 7.53 -4.31 27.00
C LYS A 73 8.32 -4.41 25.68
N PRO A 74 8.60 -3.29 24.98
CA PRO A 74 9.30 -3.30 23.70
C PRO A 74 10.62 -4.08 23.70
N ASN A 75 11.43 -3.91 24.73
CA ASN A 75 12.73 -4.59 24.88
C ASN A 75 12.64 -6.13 25.10
N GLN A 76 11.46 -6.67 25.30
CA GLN A 76 11.20 -8.10 25.51
C GLN A 76 10.63 -8.79 24.25
N ARG A 77 10.35 -8.04 23.18
CA ARG A 77 9.61 -8.54 21.99
C ARG A 77 10.51 -9.04 20.86
N ASN A 78 11.80 -8.78 20.89
CA ASN A 78 12.75 -9.10 19.80
C ASN A 78 12.26 -8.60 18.43
N VAL A 79 11.83 -7.34 18.36
CA VAL A 79 11.29 -6.66 17.19
C VAL A 79 12.25 -5.54 16.79
N GLY A 80 12.56 -5.43 15.49
CA GLY A 80 13.24 -4.26 14.93
C GLY A 80 12.22 -3.20 14.53
N MET A 81 12.50 -1.93 14.79
CA MET A 81 11.60 -0.85 14.37
C MET A 81 12.35 0.31 13.74
N VAL A 82 11.81 0.81 12.63
CA VAL A 82 12.19 2.07 12.00
C VAL A 82 11.03 3.04 12.14
N PHE A 83 11.32 4.19 12.73
CA PHE A 83 10.34 5.27 12.94
C PHE A 83 10.31 6.22 11.74
N GLN A 84 9.22 6.93 11.55
CA GLN A 84 9.00 7.90 10.49
C GLN A 84 10.11 8.98 10.42
N ALA A 85 10.58 9.47 11.56
CA ALA A 85 11.68 10.44 11.65
C ALA A 85 13.07 9.81 11.74
N TYR A 86 13.21 8.51 11.37
CA TYR A 86 14.44 7.70 11.48
C TYR A 86 14.99 7.54 12.91
N ALA A 87 14.78 8.49 13.78
CA ALA A 87 15.15 8.54 15.20
C ALA A 87 16.62 8.12 15.49
N LEU A 88 17.55 8.53 14.61
CA LEU A 88 18.98 8.31 14.85
C LEU A 88 19.47 9.16 16.04
N PHE A 89 20.38 8.61 16.81
CA PHE A 89 21.01 9.34 17.91
C PHE A 89 21.98 10.38 17.32
N PRO A 90 21.72 11.68 17.43
CA PRO A 90 22.47 12.72 16.73
C PRO A 90 23.93 12.84 17.18
N ASN A 91 24.20 12.46 18.44
CA ASN A 91 25.53 12.54 19.08
C ASN A 91 26.34 11.24 18.95
N LEU A 92 25.82 10.25 18.23
CA LEU A 92 26.52 8.99 17.94
C LEU A 92 26.88 8.92 16.46
N THR A 93 28.03 8.32 16.16
CA THR A 93 28.42 8.03 14.77
C THR A 93 27.47 6.98 14.17
N VAL A 94 27.56 6.76 12.86
CA VAL A 94 26.83 5.71 12.14
C VAL A 94 27.11 4.33 12.75
N ALA A 95 28.39 4.00 12.95
CA ALA A 95 28.78 2.72 13.56
C ALA A 95 28.19 2.57 14.96
N GLN A 96 28.23 3.63 15.76
CA GLN A 96 27.66 3.63 17.11
C GLN A 96 26.13 3.52 17.11
N ASN A 97 25.44 4.17 16.15
CA ASN A 97 23.99 4.03 15.97
C ASN A 97 23.62 2.58 15.67
N ILE A 98 24.29 1.94 14.70
CA ILE A 98 24.02 0.54 14.31
C ILE A 98 24.33 -0.40 15.48
N GLY A 99 25.47 -0.21 16.15
CA GLY A 99 25.92 -1.05 17.26
C GLY A 99 25.19 -0.81 18.58
N PHE A 100 24.34 0.23 18.69
CA PHE A 100 23.72 0.63 19.97
C PHE A 100 22.92 -0.50 20.62
N GLY A 101 22.03 -1.14 19.87
CA GLY A 101 21.20 -2.24 20.38
C GLY A 101 22.04 -3.47 20.81
N LEU A 102 23.11 -3.75 20.07
CA LEU A 102 24.05 -4.85 20.38
C LEU A 102 24.82 -4.59 21.67
N LYS A 103 25.25 -3.34 21.87
CA LYS A 103 25.90 -2.90 23.11
C LYS A 103 24.96 -3.00 24.32
N VAL A 104 23.71 -2.59 24.17
CA VAL A 104 22.68 -2.71 25.23
C VAL A 104 22.41 -4.19 25.57
N ALA A 105 22.49 -5.07 24.57
CA ALA A 105 22.36 -6.52 24.76
C ALA A 105 23.60 -7.18 25.38
N GLY A 106 24.68 -6.42 25.67
CA GLY A 106 25.89 -6.92 26.32
C GLY A 106 26.81 -7.73 25.42
N MET A 107 26.71 -7.57 24.10
CA MET A 107 27.60 -8.27 23.14
C MET A 107 29.06 -7.80 23.27
N ALA A 108 30.00 -8.70 23.01
CA ALA A 108 31.42 -8.38 23.00
C ALA A 108 31.76 -7.37 21.89
N ARG A 109 32.76 -6.49 22.16
CA ARG A 109 33.17 -5.41 21.24
C ARG A 109 33.49 -5.91 19.83
N ALA A 110 34.28 -6.99 19.73
CA ALA A 110 34.66 -7.56 18.44
C ALA A 110 33.46 -8.09 17.63
N GLU A 111 32.44 -8.65 18.30
CA GLU A 111 31.21 -9.10 17.66
C GLU A 111 30.37 -7.92 17.17
N ILE A 112 30.31 -6.83 17.96
CA ILE A 112 29.63 -5.59 17.58
C ILE A 112 30.30 -5.00 16.34
N ASP A 113 31.64 -4.86 16.34
CA ASP A 113 32.37 -4.26 15.25
C ASP A 113 32.22 -5.09 13.95
N SER A 114 32.25 -6.41 14.05
CA SER A 114 31.99 -7.32 12.91
C SER A 114 30.54 -7.18 12.39
N ARG A 115 29.56 -7.13 13.29
CA ARG A 115 28.17 -6.99 12.88
C ARG A 115 27.85 -5.61 12.29
N VAL A 116 28.48 -4.55 12.80
CA VAL A 116 28.37 -3.20 12.24
C VAL A 116 28.92 -3.16 10.82
N ALA A 117 30.10 -3.75 10.57
CA ALA A 117 30.69 -3.84 9.24
C ALA A 117 29.75 -4.60 8.27
N GLU A 118 29.22 -5.76 8.68
CA GLU A 118 28.21 -6.51 7.89
C GLU A 118 26.99 -5.67 7.56
N MET A 119 26.45 -4.91 8.51
CA MET A 119 25.28 -4.06 8.28
C MET A 119 25.58 -2.92 7.30
N LEU A 120 26.74 -2.29 7.42
CA LEU A 120 27.20 -1.23 6.52
C LEU A 120 27.35 -1.74 5.08
N ASP A 121 27.83 -2.96 4.90
CA ASP A 121 27.93 -3.61 3.58
C ASP A 121 26.54 -3.91 3.00
N ILE A 122 25.61 -4.42 3.83
CA ILE A 122 24.23 -4.71 3.41
C ILE A 122 23.53 -3.46 2.88
N ILE A 123 23.71 -2.32 3.56
CA ILE A 123 23.10 -1.04 3.14
C ILE A 123 23.96 -0.26 2.15
N LYS A 124 25.08 -0.82 1.69
CA LYS A 124 26.04 -0.24 0.71
C LYS A 124 26.63 1.11 1.15
N LEU A 125 26.94 1.27 2.43
CA LEU A 125 27.53 2.48 3.01
C LEU A 125 28.74 2.21 3.90
N PRO A 126 29.72 1.34 3.52
CA PRO A 126 30.85 0.96 4.37
C PRO A 126 31.72 2.16 4.78
N GLN A 127 31.82 3.19 3.90
CA GLN A 127 32.63 4.38 4.11
C GLN A 127 32.03 5.41 5.08
N MET A 128 30.81 5.15 5.59
CA MET A 128 30.08 6.14 6.43
C MET A 128 30.19 5.87 7.94
N ALA A 129 30.96 4.85 8.36
CA ALA A 129 31.02 4.38 9.75
C ALA A 129 31.27 5.50 10.79
N ASP A 130 32.16 6.44 10.50
CA ASP A 130 32.58 7.50 11.42
C ASP A 130 31.79 8.81 11.26
N ARG A 131 30.85 8.87 10.31
CA ARG A 131 30.00 10.05 10.10
C ARG A 131 28.92 10.15 11.18
N TYR A 132 28.45 11.37 11.40
CA TYR A 132 27.31 11.66 12.25
C TYR A 132 26.03 11.84 11.42
N PRO A 133 24.83 11.63 11.97
CA PRO A 133 23.56 11.75 11.24
C PRO A 133 23.38 13.06 10.48
N TYR A 134 23.79 14.19 11.04
CA TYR A 134 23.67 15.52 10.39
C TYR A 134 24.57 15.69 9.15
N GLN A 135 25.53 14.79 8.93
CA GLN A 135 26.42 14.80 7.75
C GLN A 135 25.85 13.94 6.58
N LEU A 136 24.66 13.41 6.72
CA LEU A 136 24.08 12.42 5.82
C LEU A 136 22.82 12.94 5.16
N SER A 137 22.57 12.51 3.91
CA SER A 137 21.29 12.73 3.25
C SER A 137 20.16 11.95 3.94
N GLY A 138 18.90 12.35 3.74
CA GLY A 138 17.74 11.64 4.30
C GLY A 138 17.71 10.16 3.94
N GLY A 139 17.99 9.80 2.67
CA GLY A 139 18.05 8.41 2.25
C GLY A 139 19.19 7.61 2.90
N GLN A 140 20.34 8.25 3.19
CA GLN A 140 21.43 7.62 3.95
C GLN A 140 21.03 7.41 5.41
N GLN A 141 20.39 8.41 6.03
CA GLN A 141 19.88 8.28 7.42
C GLN A 141 18.88 7.14 7.54
N GLN A 142 17.99 6.99 6.57
CA GLN A 142 17.01 5.90 6.55
C GLN A 142 17.68 4.53 6.45
N ARG A 143 18.65 4.36 5.54
CA ARG A 143 19.41 3.10 5.43
C ARG A 143 20.08 2.74 6.75
N ILE A 144 20.66 3.72 7.44
CA ILE A 144 21.28 3.50 8.74
C ILE A 144 20.25 3.14 9.81
N ALA A 145 19.08 3.79 9.81
CA ALA A 145 18.00 3.42 10.71
C ALA A 145 17.52 1.98 10.47
N LEU A 146 17.44 1.56 9.21
CA LEU A 146 17.15 0.18 8.84
C LEU A 146 18.24 -0.77 9.34
N ALA A 147 19.53 -0.46 9.08
CA ALA A 147 20.67 -1.24 9.55
C ALA A 147 20.67 -1.41 11.07
N ARG A 148 20.40 -0.32 11.81
CA ARG A 148 20.24 -0.35 13.27
C ARG A 148 19.10 -1.27 13.73
N ALA A 149 17.98 -1.24 13.03
CA ALA A 149 16.82 -2.06 13.37
C ALA A 149 17.07 -3.56 13.11
N ILE A 150 17.83 -3.93 12.08
CA ILE A 150 18.12 -5.33 11.72
C ILE A 150 19.43 -5.87 12.35
N ALA A 151 20.30 -5.00 12.89
CA ALA A 151 21.55 -5.43 13.51
C ALA A 151 21.35 -6.50 14.60
N PRO A 152 20.35 -6.40 15.51
CA PRO A 152 20.08 -7.42 16.53
C PRO A 152 19.50 -8.73 16.02
N LYS A 153 19.34 -8.92 14.69
CA LYS A 153 18.70 -10.08 14.05
C LYS A 153 17.28 -10.31 14.55
N PRO A 154 16.39 -9.29 14.47
CA PRO A 154 15.00 -9.46 14.88
C PRO A 154 14.29 -10.46 13.96
N LYS A 155 13.25 -11.13 14.48
CA LYS A 155 12.38 -12.00 13.69
C LYS A 155 11.24 -11.24 13.01
N LEU A 156 10.89 -10.05 13.53
CA LEU A 156 9.85 -9.15 13.04
C LEU A 156 10.44 -7.75 12.86
N LEU A 157 10.21 -7.17 11.68
CA LEU A 157 10.62 -5.80 11.34
C LEU A 157 9.37 -4.94 11.15
N LEU A 158 9.33 -3.81 11.85
CA LEU A 158 8.25 -2.84 11.80
C LEU A 158 8.77 -1.53 11.21
N LEU A 159 8.13 -1.06 10.15
CA LEU A 159 8.51 0.15 9.41
C LEU A 159 7.35 1.15 9.44
N ASP A 160 7.50 2.25 10.17
CA ASP A 160 6.47 3.29 10.33
C ASP A 160 6.73 4.43 9.35
N GLU A 161 6.05 4.45 8.22
CA GLU A 161 6.17 5.42 7.12
C GLU A 161 7.64 5.76 6.74
N PRO A 162 8.51 4.77 6.51
CA PRO A 162 9.95 5.00 6.43
C PRO A 162 10.37 5.82 5.21
N LEU A 163 9.52 5.96 4.20
CA LEU A 163 9.84 6.64 2.94
C LEU A 163 9.21 8.03 2.80
N SER A 164 8.35 8.44 3.74
CA SER A 164 7.51 9.64 3.64
C SER A 164 8.30 10.97 3.51
N ALA A 165 9.50 11.04 4.11
CA ALA A 165 10.32 12.25 4.13
C ALA A 165 11.28 12.38 2.93
N LEU A 166 11.19 11.50 1.91
CA LEU A 166 12.13 11.41 0.81
C LEU A 166 11.54 11.89 -0.50
N ASP A 167 12.41 12.37 -1.41
CA ASP A 167 12.02 12.68 -2.78
C ASP A 167 11.64 11.41 -3.57
N ALA A 168 10.85 11.59 -4.64
CA ALA A 168 10.26 10.50 -5.41
C ALA A 168 11.31 9.52 -5.98
N LYS A 169 12.44 10.02 -6.48
CA LYS A 169 13.48 9.19 -7.10
C LYS A 169 14.20 8.32 -6.06
N VAL A 170 14.55 8.91 -4.92
CA VAL A 170 15.18 8.20 -3.80
C VAL A 170 14.21 7.18 -3.21
N ARG A 171 12.93 7.51 -3.11
CA ARG A 171 11.88 6.63 -2.60
C ARG A 171 11.77 5.33 -3.40
N VAL A 172 11.75 5.40 -4.74
CA VAL A 172 11.70 4.21 -5.61
C VAL A 172 12.90 3.28 -5.35
N SER A 173 14.12 3.83 -5.36
CA SER A 173 15.34 3.04 -5.13
C SER A 173 15.37 2.39 -3.76
N LEU A 174 14.99 3.13 -2.71
CA LEU A 174 15.00 2.60 -1.34
C LEU A 174 13.91 1.55 -1.09
N ARG A 175 12.77 1.66 -1.73
CA ARG A 175 11.71 0.65 -1.70
C ARG A 175 12.23 -0.70 -2.19
N GLU A 176 12.91 -0.72 -3.34
CA GLU A 176 13.52 -1.93 -3.89
C GLU A 176 14.61 -2.51 -2.97
N GLU A 177 15.43 -1.64 -2.37
CA GLU A 177 16.46 -2.07 -1.42
C GLU A 177 15.88 -2.68 -0.15
N ILE A 178 14.86 -2.05 0.46
CA ILE A 178 14.17 -2.59 1.63
C ILE A 178 13.64 -3.99 1.32
N ARG A 179 12.99 -4.16 0.17
CA ARG A 179 12.46 -5.47 -0.25
C ARG A 179 13.56 -6.49 -0.47
N SER A 180 14.66 -6.10 -1.11
CA SER A 180 15.82 -6.97 -1.34
C SER A 180 16.45 -7.43 -0.04
N ILE A 181 16.65 -6.51 0.92
CA ILE A 181 17.20 -6.82 2.25
C ILE A 181 16.26 -7.76 3.00
N GLN A 182 14.97 -7.48 3.00
CA GLN A 182 13.96 -8.29 3.67
C GLN A 182 13.96 -9.72 3.13
N LYS A 183 13.95 -9.91 1.80
CA LYS A 183 14.02 -11.23 1.16
C LYS A 183 15.32 -11.96 1.49
N LYS A 184 16.47 -11.26 1.40
CA LYS A 184 17.80 -11.84 1.71
C LYS A 184 17.88 -12.36 3.14
N LEU A 185 17.26 -11.66 4.09
CA LEU A 185 17.31 -12.00 5.51
C LEU A 185 16.13 -12.86 5.97
N GLY A 186 15.08 -13.04 5.15
CA GLY A 186 13.88 -13.81 5.49
C GLY A 186 13.08 -13.23 6.67
N ILE A 187 13.16 -11.91 6.91
CA ILE A 187 12.51 -11.27 8.06
C ILE A 187 11.03 -10.99 7.74
N THR A 188 10.12 -11.42 8.62
CA THR A 188 8.71 -11.00 8.54
C THR A 188 8.60 -9.49 8.75
N THR A 189 7.87 -8.79 7.89
CA THR A 189 7.87 -7.32 7.90
C THR A 189 6.46 -6.76 7.85
N ILE A 190 6.18 -5.79 8.74
CA ILE A 190 5.01 -4.91 8.64
C ILE A 190 5.49 -3.52 8.23
N PHE A 191 4.89 -3.00 7.18
CA PHE A 191 5.21 -1.71 6.58
C PHE A 191 4.00 -0.80 6.60
N VAL A 192 4.09 0.34 7.25
CA VAL A 192 3.01 1.34 7.26
C VAL A 192 3.29 2.38 6.19
N THR A 193 2.30 2.65 5.37
CA THR A 193 2.35 3.74 4.38
C THR A 193 0.96 4.30 4.10
N HIS A 194 0.90 5.52 3.60
CA HIS A 194 -0.27 6.11 2.97
C HIS A 194 -0.14 6.18 1.43
N ASP A 195 1.01 5.78 0.90
CA ASP A 195 1.30 5.78 -0.53
C ASP A 195 0.92 4.41 -1.14
N GLN A 196 0.00 4.45 -2.10
CA GLN A 196 -0.52 3.26 -2.77
C GLN A 196 0.54 2.57 -3.62
N GLU A 197 1.39 3.34 -4.32
CA GLU A 197 2.44 2.79 -5.17
C GLU A 197 3.48 2.04 -4.33
N GLU A 198 3.79 2.55 -3.14
CA GLU A 198 4.63 1.83 -2.19
C GLU A 198 4.01 0.49 -1.82
N ALA A 199 2.77 0.49 -1.33
CA ALA A 199 2.11 -0.73 -0.90
C ALA A 199 1.96 -1.75 -2.03
N LEU A 200 1.49 -1.32 -3.21
CA LEU A 200 1.25 -2.20 -4.36
C LEU A 200 2.52 -2.85 -4.92
N SER A 201 3.68 -2.16 -4.81
CA SER A 201 4.92 -2.62 -5.44
C SER A 201 5.86 -3.43 -4.55
N ILE A 202 5.74 -3.31 -3.20
CA ILE A 202 6.68 -3.96 -2.27
C ILE A 202 6.08 -5.18 -1.56
N SER A 203 4.75 -5.24 -1.41
CA SER A 203 4.08 -6.15 -0.49
C SER A 203 3.76 -7.51 -1.10
N ASP A 204 3.76 -8.54 -0.27
CA ASP A 204 3.12 -9.82 -0.58
C ASP A 204 1.61 -9.72 -0.36
N ARG A 205 1.19 -9.05 0.74
CA ARG A 205 -0.21 -8.70 1.03
C ARG A 205 -0.33 -7.28 1.56
N ILE A 206 -1.50 -6.70 1.35
CA ILE A 206 -1.87 -5.36 1.81
C ILE A 206 -3.10 -5.48 2.69
N ALA A 207 -3.05 -4.89 3.88
CA ALA A 207 -4.22 -4.64 4.72
C ALA A 207 -4.65 -3.18 4.51
N VAL A 208 -5.74 -2.98 3.78
CA VAL A 208 -6.33 -1.66 3.59
C VAL A 208 -7.15 -1.32 4.83
N MET A 209 -6.79 -0.22 5.50
CA MET A 209 -7.38 0.18 6.78
C MET A 209 -8.25 1.43 6.62
N TYR A 210 -9.42 1.38 7.24
CA TYR A 210 -10.34 2.50 7.33
C TYR A 210 -11.15 2.44 8.63
N GLY A 211 -11.37 3.59 9.28
CA GLY A 211 -12.21 3.66 10.49
C GLY A 211 -11.77 2.73 11.62
N GLY A 212 -10.47 2.45 11.76
CA GLY A 212 -9.94 1.55 12.81
C GLY A 212 -10.08 0.05 12.52
N LYS A 213 -10.43 -0.34 11.29
CA LYS A 213 -10.61 -1.74 10.86
C LYS A 213 -9.77 -2.04 9.63
N ALA A 214 -9.53 -3.34 9.37
CA ALA A 214 -9.07 -3.82 8.08
C ALA A 214 -10.28 -4.03 7.16
N GLU A 215 -10.46 -3.14 6.19
CA GLU A 215 -11.54 -3.22 5.19
C GLU A 215 -11.36 -4.41 4.23
N GLN A 216 -10.12 -4.61 3.83
CA GLN A 216 -9.74 -5.73 2.97
C GLN A 216 -8.28 -6.10 3.22
N VAL A 217 -8.00 -7.40 3.22
CA VAL A 217 -6.64 -7.96 3.22
C VAL A 217 -6.50 -8.88 2.02
N GLY A 218 -5.48 -8.66 1.21
CA GLY A 218 -5.25 -9.47 0.00
C GLY A 218 -3.92 -9.13 -0.68
N THR A 219 -3.62 -9.85 -1.75
CA THR A 219 -2.47 -9.55 -2.61
C THR A 219 -2.65 -8.17 -3.28
N PRO A 220 -1.58 -7.51 -3.74
CA PRO A 220 -1.69 -6.27 -4.51
C PRO A 220 -2.67 -6.37 -5.68
N PHE A 221 -2.65 -7.50 -6.39
CA PHE A 221 -3.56 -7.77 -7.51
C PHE A 221 -5.04 -7.81 -7.08
N GLU A 222 -5.35 -8.49 -5.97
CA GLU A 222 -6.71 -8.57 -5.44
C GLU A 222 -7.23 -7.23 -4.93
N ILE A 223 -6.39 -6.50 -4.18
CA ILE A 223 -6.75 -5.16 -3.66
C ILE A 223 -7.08 -4.20 -4.80
N TYR A 224 -6.30 -4.23 -5.88
CA TYR A 224 -6.47 -3.32 -7.02
C TYR A 224 -7.63 -3.73 -7.94
N ASN A 225 -7.70 -5.02 -8.33
CA ASN A 225 -8.63 -5.49 -9.35
C ASN A 225 -9.94 -6.06 -8.79
N ARG A 226 -9.98 -6.44 -7.50
CA ARG A 226 -11.13 -7.05 -6.83
C ARG A 226 -11.41 -6.38 -5.50
N PRO A 227 -11.65 -5.05 -5.49
CA PRO A 227 -11.94 -4.33 -4.25
C PRO A 227 -13.22 -4.87 -3.61
N ALA A 228 -13.17 -5.15 -2.31
CA ALA A 228 -14.30 -5.72 -1.57
C ALA A 228 -15.34 -4.66 -1.19
N THR A 229 -14.92 -3.38 -1.06
CA THR A 229 -15.80 -2.28 -0.67
C THR A 229 -15.62 -1.08 -1.60
N LYS A 230 -16.64 -0.22 -1.64
CA LYS A 230 -16.58 1.06 -2.36
C LYS A 230 -15.42 1.94 -1.87
N PHE A 231 -15.12 1.87 -0.57
CA PHE A 231 -13.97 2.59 -0.02
C PHE A 231 -12.65 2.10 -0.65
N VAL A 232 -12.40 0.80 -0.66
CA VAL A 232 -11.16 0.23 -1.23
C VAL A 232 -11.05 0.56 -2.71
N ALA A 233 -12.15 0.44 -3.46
CA ALA A 233 -12.21 0.75 -4.88
C ALA A 233 -11.80 2.19 -5.20
N ASN A 234 -12.28 3.16 -4.40
CA ASN A 234 -11.98 4.58 -4.57
C ASN A 234 -10.63 4.98 -3.99
N PHE A 235 -10.18 4.30 -2.94
CA PHE A 235 -8.94 4.65 -2.24
C PHE A 235 -7.71 4.12 -2.96
N VAL A 236 -7.79 2.94 -3.62
CA VAL A 236 -6.64 2.32 -4.28
C VAL A 236 -6.71 2.52 -5.81
N GLY A 237 -5.80 3.31 -6.34
CA GLY A 237 -5.74 3.69 -7.74
C GLY A 237 -6.77 4.75 -8.13
N THR A 238 -6.83 5.05 -9.43
CA THR A 238 -7.84 5.95 -10.02
C THR A 238 -9.02 5.11 -10.49
N LEU A 239 -10.25 5.60 -10.29
CA LEU A 239 -11.46 4.91 -10.68
C LEU A 239 -12.41 5.88 -11.39
N ASN A 240 -12.94 5.47 -12.54
CA ASN A 240 -14.08 6.14 -13.16
C ASN A 240 -15.35 5.57 -12.54
N VAL A 241 -16.22 6.42 -12.06
CA VAL A 241 -17.54 6.02 -11.55
C VAL A 241 -18.61 6.61 -12.46
N LEU A 242 -19.45 5.74 -13.02
CA LEU A 242 -20.56 6.08 -13.89
C LEU A 242 -21.85 5.66 -13.23
N GLU A 243 -22.85 6.51 -13.26
CA GLU A 243 -24.20 6.11 -12.86
C GLU A 243 -24.92 5.49 -14.06
N GLY A 244 -25.49 4.31 -13.84
CA GLY A 244 -26.25 3.59 -14.85
C GLY A 244 -27.59 3.10 -14.30
N THR A 245 -28.63 3.14 -15.15
CA THR A 245 -29.95 2.60 -14.82
C THR A 245 -30.12 1.22 -15.45
N VAL A 246 -30.50 0.23 -14.65
CA VAL A 246 -30.78 -1.12 -15.13
C VAL A 246 -31.97 -1.10 -16.09
N THR A 247 -31.77 -1.50 -17.34
CA THR A 247 -32.81 -1.62 -18.35
C THR A 247 -33.38 -3.05 -18.42
N ASP A 248 -32.47 -4.05 -18.29
CA ASP A 248 -32.87 -5.45 -18.22
C ASP A 248 -31.89 -6.21 -17.28
N ALA A 249 -32.42 -6.57 -16.12
CA ALA A 249 -31.62 -7.26 -15.10
C ALA A 249 -31.27 -8.70 -15.50
N ALA A 250 -32.10 -9.37 -16.32
CA ALA A 250 -31.87 -10.76 -16.73
C ALA A 250 -30.72 -10.86 -17.76
N SER A 251 -30.61 -9.90 -18.67
CA SER A 251 -29.55 -9.84 -19.69
C SER A 251 -28.37 -8.96 -19.26
N GLY A 252 -28.40 -8.38 -18.05
CA GLY A 252 -27.33 -7.53 -17.54
C GLY A 252 -27.20 -6.19 -18.26
N LYS A 253 -28.28 -5.65 -18.83
CA LYS A 253 -28.24 -4.39 -19.57
C LYS A 253 -28.44 -3.20 -18.66
N VAL A 254 -27.57 -2.21 -18.80
CA VAL A 254 -27.59 -0.96 -18.05
C VAL A 254 -27.47 0.21 -19.01
N ARG A 255 -28.27 1.24 -18.83
CA ARG A 255 -28.20 2.49 -19.59
C ARG A 255 -27.35 3.48 -18.82
N VAL A 256 -26.23 3.85 -19.44
CA VAL A 256 -25.40 4.96 -18.98
C VAL A 256 -25.75 6.15 -19.86
N ASN A 257 -26.43 7.14 -19.28
CA ASN A 257 -27.01 8.23 -20.05
C ASN A 257 -28.04 7.74 -21.07
N THR A 258 -27.73 7.94 -22.37
CA THR A 258 -28.55 7.48 -23.49
C THR A 258 -28.03 6.20 -24.15
N GLN A 259 -26.90 5.66 -23.68
CA GLN A 259 -26.19 4.54 -24.31
C GLN A 259 -26.34 3.27 -23.46
N GLU A 260 -26.59 2.14 -24.12
CA GLU A 260 -26.75 0.84 -23.46
C GLU A 260 -25.39 0.11 -23.38
N VAL A 261 -25.10 -0.42 -22.19
CA VAL A 261 -23.90 -1.20 -21.88
C VAL A 261 -24.34 -2.54 -21.30
N SER A 262 -23.67 -3.62 -21.66
CA SER A 262 -23.92 -4.94 -21.12
C SER A 262 -22.97 -5.26 -19.98
N LEU A 263 -23.48 -5.79 -18.87
CA LEU A 263 -22.71 -6.26 -17.70
C LEU A 263 -22.86 -7.79 -17.62
N MET A 264 -21.78 -8.52 -17.77
CA MET A 264 -21.86 -9.98 -17.65
C MET A 264 -22.00 -10.41 -16.19
N GLY A 265 -23.15 -10.99 -15.84
CA GLY A 265 -23.36 -11.75 -14.60
C GLY A 265 -23.32 -10.99 -13.29
N LYS A 266 -23.42 -9.66 -13.28
CA LYS A 266 -23.15 -8.83 -12.10
C LYS A 266 -24.38 -8.12 -11.50
N LEU A 267 -25.59 -8.44 -11.94
CA LEU A 267 -26.81 -7.77 -11.50
C LEU A 267 -27.63 -8.59 -10.49
N ASN A 268 -26.97 -9.49 -9.74
CA ASN A 268 -27.64 -10.30 -8.72
C ASN A 268 -28.33 -9.41 -7.67
N GLY A 269 -29.67 -9.47 -7.64
CA GLY A 269 -30.50 -8.70 -6.70
C GLY A 269 -30.99 -7.35 -7.22
N SER A 270 -30.55 -6.87 -8.37
CA SER A 270 -31.05 -5.62 -8.97
C SER A 270 -32.29 -5.86 -9.84
N LYS A 271 -33.14 -4.84 -9.94
CA LYS A 271 -34.35 -4.84 -10.75
C LYS A 271 -34.26 -3.78 -11.85
N SER A 272 -35.03 -3.96 -12.93
CA SER A 272 -35.18 -2.90 -13.95
C SER A 272 -35.64 -1.61 -13.29
N GLY A 273 -34.99 -0.50 -13.60
CA GLY A 273 -35.20 0.81 -13.00
C GLY A 273 -34.24 1.16 -11.85
N ASP A 274 -33.51 0.19 -11.29
CA ASP A 274 -32.53 0.47 -10.25
C ASP A 274 -31.33 1.27 -10.79
N THR A 275 -30.79 2.18 -9.98
CA THR A 275 -29.57 2.91 -10.31
C THR A 275 -28.37 2.19 -9.70
N LEU A 276 -27.36 1.93 -10.52
CA LEU A 276 -26.10 1.30 -10.13
C LEU A 276 -24.93 2.26 -10.30
N SER A 277 -23.98 2.19 -9.38
CA SER A 277 -22.66 2.82 -9.56
C SER A 277 -21.72 1.82 -10.25
N LEU A 278 -21.37 2.13 -11.48
CA LEU A 278 -20.48 1.33 -12.32
C LEU A 278 -19.08 1.90 -12.27
N ALA A 279 -18.09 1.08 -12.07
CA ALA A 279 -16.70 1.53 -11.94
C ALA A 279 -15.80 0.87 -12.97
N LEU A 280 -14.92 1.68 -13.58
CA LEU A 280 -13.92 1.26 -14.55
C LEU A 280 -12.55 1.88 -14.24
N ARG A 281 -11.51 1.08 -14.34
CA ARG A 281 -10.14 1.59 -14.25
C ARG A 281 -9.75 2.32 -15.55
N PRO A 282 -8.97 3.42 -15.49
CA PRO A 282 -8.53 4.15 -16.69
C PRO A 282 -7.79 3.27 -17.71
N GLU A 283 -6.96 2.35 -17.26
CA GLU A 283 -6.20 1.41 -18.09
C GLU A 283 -7.06 0.30 -18.72
N ALA A 284 -8.26 0.07 -18.22
CA ALA A 284 -9.20 -0.88 -18.78
C ALA A 284 -9.98 -0.28 -19.98
N ILE A 285 -9.85 1.03 -20.22
CA ILE A 285 -10.55 1.77 -21.26
C ILE A 285 -9.60 2.10 -22.39
N SER A 286 -10.02 1.87 -23.62
CA SER A 286 -9.27 2.24 -24.82
C SER A 286 -9.94 3.38 -25.57
N LEU A 287 -9.16 4.28 -26.12
CA LEU A 287 -9.63 5.28 -27.08
C LEU A 287 -9.92 4.62 -28.43
N GLY A 288 -11.09 4.90 -29.01
CA GLY A 288 -11.59 4.24 -30.21
C GLY A 288 -12.13 2.85 -29.93
N ARG A 289 -12.73 2.27 -30.98
CA ARG A 289 -13.24 0.88 -30.92
C ARG A 289 -12.08 -0.08 -31.13
N GLN A 290 -11.91 -0.99 -30.21
CA GLN A 290 -10.85 -2.00 -30.28
C GLN A 290 -11.46 -3.41 -30.46
N PRO A 291 -10.82 -4.29 -31.26
CA PRO A 291 -11.20 -5.69 -31.36
C PRO A 291 -11.18 -6.37 -29.99
N GLY A 292 -12.21 -7.16 -29.69
CA GLY A 292 -12.33 -7.88 -28.40
C GLY A 292 -12.93 -7.07 -27.26
N ARG A 293 -13.27 -5.80 -27.45
CA ARG A 293 -14.07 -5.00 -26.52
C ARG A 293 -15.54 -5.08 -26.90
N ASP A 294 -16.37 -5.47 -25.94
CA ASP A 294 -17.82 -5.73 -26.16
C ASP A 294 -18.71 -4.54 -25.83
N SER A 295 -18.15 -3.49 -25.25
CA SER A 295 -18.89 -2.32 -24.81
C SER A 295 -18.20 -1.04 -25.29
N SER A 296 -19.00 -0.03 -25.65
CA SER A 296 -18.47 1.27 -26.07
C SER A 296 -19.41 2.40 -25.65
N LEU A 297 -18.82 3.55 -25.39
CA LEU A 297 -19.50 4.82 -25.13
C LEU A 297 -18.91 5.91 -26.01
N SER A 298 -19.77 6.80 -26.50
CA SER A 298 -19.34 7.94 -27.32
C SER A 298 -19.44 9.24 -26.54
N GLY A 299 -18.46 10.11 -26.71
CA GLY A 299 -18.39 11.38 -26.01
C GLY A 299 -17.52 12.40 -26.74
N GLU A 300 -17.10 13.41 -26.03
CA GLU A 300 -16.21 14.46 -26.51
C GLU A 300 -15.00 14.58 -25.58
N ILE A 301 -13.80 14.73 -26.13
CA ILE A 301 -12.56 14.89 -25.35
C ILE A 301 -12.59 16.25 -24.66
N SER A 302 -12.64 16.23 -23.34
CA SER A 302 -12.67 17.44 -22.52
C SER A 302 -11.28 17.90 -22.06
N GLU A 303 -10.36 16.96 -21.84
CA GLU A 303 -9.00 17.26 -21.38
C GLU A 303 -8.01 16.23 -21.89
N VAL A 304 -6.76 16.67 -22.12
CA VAL A 304 -5.63 15.80 -22.49
C VAL A 304 -4.42 16.21 -21.66
N HIS A 305 -3.87 15.27 -20.88
CA HIS A 305 -2.68 15.48 -20.07
C HIS A 305 -1.53 14.59 -20.52
N PHE A 306 -0.45 15.21 -20.99
CA PHE A 306 0.77 14.51 -21.38
C PHE A 306 1.66 14.26 -20.18
N LEU A 307 1.78 12.99 -19.76
CA LEU A 307 2.54 12.56 -18.56
C LEU A 307 3.87 11.86 -18.94
N GLY A 308 4.34 12.03 -20.15
CA GLY A 308 5.54 11.39 -20.68
C GLY A 308 5.23 10.06 -21.35
N SER A 309 5.41 8.94 -20.68
CA SER A 309 5.11 7.60 -21.22
C SER A 309 3.61 7.31 -21.33
N VAL A 310 2.79 8.04 -20.62
CA VAL A 310 1.32 7.91 -20.59
C VAL A 310 0.70 9.24 -20.99
N ILE A 311 -0.37 9.16 -21.78
CA ILE A 311 -1.27 10.27 -22.09
C ILE A 311 -2.58 9.96 -21.40
N ARG A 312 -3.02 10.80 -20.47
CA ARG A 312 -4.33 10.71 -19.85
C ARG A 312 -5.31 11.56 -20.60
N VAL A 313 -6.36 10.93 -21.12
CA VAL A 313 -7.45 11.58 -21.86
C VAL A 313 -8.70 11.54 -20.99
N ARG A 314 -9.42 12.66 -20.92
CA ARG A 314 -10.75 12.72 -20.31
C ARG A 314 -11.81 12.92 -21.37
N VAL A 315 -12.84 12.08 -21.33
CA VAL A 315 -13.95 12.11 -22.28
C VAL A 315 -15.24 12.42 -21.50
N GLY A 316 -15.90 13.50 -21.91
CA GLY A 316 -17.22 13.86 -21.38
C GLY A 316 -18.30 12.98 -22.02
N ILE A 317 -19.07 12.27 -21.20
CA ILE A 317 -20.16 11.39 -21.63
C ILE A 317 -21.41 11.78 -20.85
N GLY A 318 -22.19 12.69 -21.43
CA GLY A 318 -23.51 13.09 -20.91
C GLY A 318 -23.56 13.50 -19.44
N GLY A 319 -22.66 14.35 -19.02
CA GLY A 319 -22.57 14.84 -17.64
C GLY A 319 -21.58 14.07 -16.76
N ASN A 320 -21.10 12.91 -17.20
CA ASN A 320 -20.03 12.18 -16.56
C ASN A 320 -18.69 12.44 -17.27
N THR A 321 -17.59 12.38 -16.54
CA THR A 321 -16.23 12.45 -17.11
C THR A 321 -15.54 11.11 -16.91
N VAL A 322 -15.07 10.50 -18.01
CA VAL A 322 -14.32 9.24 -17.99
C VAL A 322 -12.87 9.52 -18.34
N SER A 323 -11.97 9.13 -17.46
CA SER A 323 -10.52 9.18 -17.68
C SER A 323 -10.03 7.86 -18.24
N LEU A 324 -9.18 7.90 -19.24
CA LEU A 324 -8.46 6.74 -19.77
C LEU A 324 -6.97 7.05 -19.93
N ASP A 325 -6.16 6.03 -19.81
CA ASP A 325 -4.72 6.13 -19.97
C ASP A 325 -4.29 5.37 -21.22
N THR A 326 -3.58 6.05 -22.13
CA THR A 326 -2.99 5.45 -23.33
C THR A 326 -1.48 5.63 -23.34
N PHE A 327 -0.76 4.68 -23.90
CA PHE A 327 0.69 4.82 -24.03
C PHE A 327 1.04 5.88 -25.08
N ASN A 328 2.03 6.73 -24.76
CA ASN A 328 2.58 7.67 -25.69
C ASN A 328 3.31 6.92 -26.83
N SER A 329 3.00 7.31 -28.08
CA SER A 329 3.71 6.86 -29.27
C SER A 329 4.28 8.07 -30.01
N PRO A 330 5.61 8.12 -30.26
CA PRO A 330 6.21 9.22 -31.01
C PRO A 330 5.64 9.41 -32.44
N ALA A 331 5.03 8.36 -32.98
CA ALA A 331 4.44 8.38 -34.34
C ALA A 331 3.01 8.94 -34.36
N THR A 332 2.34 9.07 -33.21
CA THR A 332 0.92 9.48 -33.16
C THR A 332 0.78 10.64 -32.18
N PRO A 333 0.38 11.82 -32.67
CA PRO A 333 0.15 12.96 -31.76
C PRO A 333 -1.00 12.65 -30.77
N PRO A 334 -0.99 13.27 -29.59
CA PRO A 334 -2.13 13.19 -28.68
C PRO A 334 -3.41 13.70 -29.36
N PRO A 335 -4.58 13.15 -28.99
CA PRO A 335 -5.86 13.63 -29.52
C PRO A 335 -6.11 15.08 -29.08
N ALA A 336 -6.91 15.82 -29.82
CA ALA A 336 -7.23 17.20 -29.49
C ALA A 336 -8.48 17.32 -28.62
N VAL A 337 -8.49 18.34 -27.77
CA VAL A 337 -9.65 18.70 -26.97
C VAL A 337 -10.76 19.18 -27.92
N GLY A 338 -12.01 18.76 -27.67
CA GLY A 338 -13.18 19.04 -28.50
C GLY A 338 -13.44 18.00 -29.61
N GLU A 339 -12.53 17.03 -29.81
CA GLU A 339 -12.78 15.94 -30.74
C GLU A 339 -13.83 14.96 -30.20
N LYS A 340 -14.69 14.48 -31.10
CA LYS A 340 -15.59 13.35 -30.77
C LYS A 340 -14.77 12.07 -30.68
N ALA A 341 -15.00 11.31 -29.63
CA ALA A 341 -14.28 10.08 -29.39
C ALA A 341 -15.21 8.96 -28.93
N ASP A 342 -15.01 7.77 -29.47
CA ASP A 342 -15.52 6.55 -28.89
C ASP A 342 -14.52 6.05 -27.86
N ILE A 343 -14.99 5.55 -26.74
CA ILE A 343 -14.20 4.76 -25.80
C ILE A 343 -14.75 3.34 -25.79
N SER A 344 -13.87 2.35 -25.64
CA SER A 344 -14.26 0.94 -25.60
C SER A 344 -13.62 0.22 -24.41
N PHE A 345 -14.34 -0.74 -23.86
CA PHE A 345 -13.92 -1.54 -22.71
C PHE A 345 -14.62 -2.91 -22.73
N SER A 346 -14.13 -3.85 -21.95
CA SER A 346 -14.80 -5.13 -21.78
C SER A 346 -15.80 -5.06 -20.63
N SER A 347 -16.99 -5.61 -20.81
CA SER A 347 -18.00 -5.72 -19.76
C SER A 347 -17.51 -6.45 -18.50
N SER A 348 -16.51 -7.36 -18.67
CA SER A 348 -15.81 -8.05 -17.58
C SER A 348 -14.99 -7.12 -16.69
N ASP A 349 -14.51 -5.99 -17.20
CA ASP A 349 -13.65 -5.05 -16.50
C ASP A 349 -14.47 -4.06 -15.64
N MET A 350 -15.79 -4.00 -15.88
CA MET A 350 -16.68 -3.13 -15.15
C MET A 350 -17.04 -3.71 -13.79
N LEU A 351 -16.84 -2.95 -12.73
CA LEU A 351 -17.20 -3.30 -11.36
C LEU A 351 -18.54 -2.65 -11.00
N VAL A 352 -19.40 -3.39 -10.32
CA VAL A 352 -20.61 -2.83 -9.68
C VAL A 352 -20.26 -2.51 -8.23
N LEU A 353 -20.36 -1.24 -7.86
CA LEU A 353 -20.12 -0.78 -6.48
C LEU A 353 -21.45 -0.77 -5.71
N HIS A 354 -21.50 -1.51 -4.61
CA HIS A 354 -22.65 -1.60 -3.71
C HIS A 354 -22.54 -0.64 -2.53
#